data_96a9e22f8f3c92a540de41b8244cbe53
#
_entry.id   96a9e22f8f3c92a540de41b8244cbe53
#
_cell.length_a   1.000
_cell.length_b   1.000
_cell.length_c   1.000
_cell.angle_alpha   90.00
_cell.angle_beta   90.00
_cell.angle_gamma   90.00
#
_symmetry.space_group_name_H-M   'P 1'
#
loop_
_entity.id
_entity.type
_entity.pdbx_description
1 polymer ?
#
loop_
_entity_poly.entity_id
_entity_poly.type
_entity_poly.pdbx_seq_one_letter_code
_entity_poly.pdbx_strand_id
1 'polypeptide(L)'
;QKLAFIESLPGLRAAPVLMGAVVLTFAGRNEGVTLNGIIPAKMKGVSTIEEKLTQGSLEALAANPNGIVIGEGLAKKFGLSMGSVVNAASPGGEVRTLKVVGIFRTGNASYDENQTFALLKRVQGLLDRSDRVNRFIVQLDDPYAARDVAAVIERQVGYKAVSWQESAEDLMSVLLVRNLIMYSVVSA
;
A
#
# COMPACT_ATOMS: atom_id res chain seq x y z
N GLN A 1 -6.82 20.41 -1.18
CA GLN A 1 -6.31 21.30 -0.11
C GLN A 1 -5.30 20.59 0.80
N LYS A 2 -5.63 19.42 1.40
CA LYS A 2 -4.76 18.72 2.36
C LYS A 2 -3.42 18.27 1.76
N LEU A 3 -3.43 17.71 0.57
CA LEU A 3 -2.19 17.32 -0.14
C LEU A 3 -1.32 18.55 -0.43
N ALA A 4 -1.91 19.63 -0.93
CA ALA A 4 -1.20 20.86 -1.22
C ALA A 4 -0.53 21.47 0.03
N PHE A 5 -1.19 21.36 1.19
CA PHE A 5 -0.58 21.77 2.46
C PHE A 5 0.65 20.91 2.79
N ILE A 6 0.54 19.58 2.71
CA ILE A 6 1.67 18.68 3.00
C ILE A 6 2.83 18.95 2.05
N GLU A 7 2.56 19.11 0.76
CA GLU A 7 3.56 19.42 -0.26
C GLU A 7 4.17 20.82 -0.13
N SER A 8 3.53 21.74 0.61
CA SER A 8 4.09 23.07 0.89
C SER A 8 5.13 23.10 2.01
N LEU A 9 5.23 22.02 2.80
CA LEU A 9 6.24 21.92 3.84
C LEU A 9 7.61 21.62 3.22
N PRO A 10 8.67 22.33 3.62
CA PRO A 10 9.99 22.17 3.02
C PRO A 10 10.56 20.76 3.31
N GLY A 11 11.22 20.17 2.30
CA GLY A 11 11.83 18.84 2.43
C GLY A 11 10.84 17.67 2.50
N LEU A 12 9.57 17.88 2.13
CA LEU A 12 8.56 16.83 2.07
C LEU A 12 8.15 16.50 0.64
N ARG A 13 7.98 15.20 0.41
CA ARG A 13 7.30 14.66 -0.78
C ARG A 13 6.11 13.82 -0.30
N ALA A 14 4.97 13.93 -0.96
CA ALA A 14 3.77 13.21 -0.57
C ALA A 14 3.08 12.55 -1.76
N ALA A 15 2.55 11.35 -1.54
CA ALA A 15 1.73 10.63 -2.50
C ALA A 15 0.37 10.29 -1.89
N PRO A 16 -0.74 10.67 -2.56
CA PRO A 16 -2.07 10.28 -2.14
C PRO A 16 -2.34 8.82 -2.50
N VAL A 17 -2.98 8.08 -1.62
CA VAL A 17 -3.36 6.68 -1.81
C VAL A 17 -4.80 6.47 -1.35
N LEU A 18 -5.56 5.68 -2.12
CA LEU A 18 -6.83 5.14 -1.69
C LEU A 18 -6.67 3.64 -1.46
N MET A 19 -6.78 3.22 -0.21
CA MET A 19 -6.75 1.81 0.16
C MET A 19 -8.16 1.27 0.38
N GLY A 20 -8.41 0.08 -0.12
CA GLY A 20 -9.63 -0.66 0.17
C GLY A 20 -9.46 -2.16 0.04
N ALA A 21 -10.30 -2.90 0.78
CA ALA A 21 -10.38 -4.34 0.64
C ALA A 21 -11.17 -4.70 -0.61
N VAL A 22 -10.67 -5.65 -1.39
CA VAL A 22 -11.35 -6.20 -2.56
C VAL A 22 -11.17 -7.72 -2.56
N VAL A 23 -12.03 -8.41 -3.29
CA VAL A 23 -11.86 -9.83 -3.58
C VAL A 23 -11.36 -9.99 -5.01
N LEU A 24 -10.21 -10.62 -5.18
CA LEU A 24 -9.71 -11.01 -6.49
C LEU A 24 -10.21 -12.42 -6.82
N THR A 25 -10.72 -12.58 -8.03
CA THR A 25 -11.18 -13.87 -8.58
C THR A 25 -10.34 -14.23 -9.80
N PHE A 26 -9.78 -15.44 -9.78
CA PHE A 26 -9.05 -16.02 -10.90
C PHE A 26 -9.26 -17.53 -10.94
N ALA A 27 -9.60 -18.08 -12.12
CA ALA A 27 -9.84 -19.51 -12.32
C ALA A 27 -10.76 -20.15 -11.27
N GLY A 28 -11.84 -19.45 -10.88
CA GLY A 28 -12.81 -19.91 -9.90
C GLY A 28 -12.36 -19.84 -8.43
N ARG A 29 -11.18 -19.32 -8.15
CA ARG A 29 -10.64 -19.10 -6.80
C ARG A 29 -10.78 -17.64 -6.39
N ASN A 30 -11.07 -17.40 -5.12
CA ASN A 30 -11.25 -16.06 -4.56
C ASN A 30 -10.21 -15.80 -3.47
N GLU A 31 -9.69 -14.57 -3.41
CA GLU A 31 -8.81 -14.11 -2.35
C GLU A 31 -9.10 -12.68 -1.97
N GLY A 32 -9.21 -12.42 -0.67
CA GLY A 32 -9.32 -11.07 -0.13
C GLY A 32 -7.95 -10.41 -0.08
N VAL A 33 -7.82 -9.25 -0.72
CA VAL A 33 -6.58 -8.48 -0.75
C VAL A 33 -6.84 -7.01 -0.48
N THR A 34 -5.80 -6.27 -0.13
CA THR A 34 -5.82 -4.82 -0.10
C THR A 34 -5.41 -4.26 -1.47
N LEU A 35 -6.29 -3.49 -2.07
CA LEU A 35 -6.02 -2.77 -3.31
C LEU A 35 -5.66 -1.32 -2.99
N ASN A 36 -4.47 -0.90 -3.39
CA ASN A 36 -3.93 0.44 -3.21
C ASN A 36 -4.02 1.20 -4.53
N GLY A 37 -4.85 2.23 -4.57
CA GLY A 37 -4.93 3.17 -5.68
C GLY A 37 -3.84 4.21 -5.58
N ILE A 38 -2.93 4.25 -6.55
CA ILE A 38 -1.75 5.11 -6.56
C ILE A 38 -1.67 5.97 -7.83
N ILE A 39 -0.88 7.03 -7.73
CA ILE A 39 -0.42 7.83 -8.87
C ILE A 39 1.07 7.48 -9.09
N PRO A 40 1.43 6.67 -10.11
CA PRO A 40 2.79 6.18 -10.30
C PRO A 40 3.86 7.28 -10.26
N ALA A 41 3.62 8.40 -10.92
CA ALA A 41 4.56 9.53 -10.93
C ALA A 41 4.83 10.13 -9.54
N LYS A 42 3.86 10.08 -8.61
CA LYS A 42 4.01 10.57 -7.23
C LYS A 42 4.63 9.53 -6.30
N MET A 43 4.68 8.26 -6.70
CA MET A 43 5.30 7.20 -5.88
C MET A 43 6.84 7.26 -5.93
N LYS A 44 7.41 7.80 -7.00
CA LYS A 44 8.86 7.97 -7.13
C LYS A 44 9.40 8.86 -6.00
N GLY A 45 10.40 8.35 -5.28
CA GLY A 45 11.01 9.05 -4.15
C GLY A 45 10.12 9.21 -2.90
N VAL A 46 8.97 8.53 -2.85
CA VAL A 46 8.09 8.47 -1.68
C VAL A 46 7.93 7.04 -1.19
N SER A 47 8.04 6.06 -2.09
CA SER A 47 7.91 4.64 -1.79
C SER A 47 8.98 3.84 -2.52
N THR A 48 9.44 2.76 -1.92
CA THR A 48 10.42 1.83 -2.50
C THR A 48 9.77 0.75 -3.37
N ILE A 49 8.46 0.82 -3.64
CA ILE A 49 7.74 -0.21 -4.38
C ILE A 49 8.32 -0.44 -5.79
N GLU A 50 8.78 0.63 -6.46
CA GLU A 50 9.41 0.51 -7.78
C GLU A 50 10.69 -0.32 -7.74
N GLU A 51 11.51 -0.15 -6.71
CA GLU A 51 12.74 -0.92 -6.48
C GLU A 51 12.47 -2.40 -6.16
N LYS A 52 11.27 -2.71 -5.68
CA LYS A 52 10.82 -4.05 -5.32
C LYS A 52 10.16 -4.80 -6.46
N LEU A 53 9.90 -4.14 -7.59
CA LEU A 53 9.37 -4.81 -8.78
C LEU A 53 10.38 -5.81 -9.33
N THR A 54 9.98 -7.06 -9.44
CA THR A 54 10.77 -8.14 -10.06
C THR A 54 10.41 -8.31 -11.54
N GLN A 55 9.19 -7.90 -11.91
CA GLN A 55 8.70 -7.89 -13.28
C GLN A 55 7.78 -6.68 -13.51
N GLY A 56 7.81 -6.11 -14.70
CA GLY A 56 7.05 -4.92 -15.04
C GLY A 56 7.65 -3.63 -14.49
N SER A 57 6.87 -2.54 -14.52
CA SER A 57 7.28 -1.23 -14.02
C SER A 57 6.08 -0.38 -13.59
N LEU A 58 6.32 0.71 -12.85
CA LEU A 58 5.27 1.69 -12.56
C LEU A 58 4.86 2.48 -13.82
N GLU A 59 5.73 2.64 -14.81
CA GLU A 59 5.39 3.19 -16.11
C GLU A 59 4.40 2.28 -16.87
N ALA A 60 4.60 0.96 -16.82
CA ALA A 60 3.66 0.01 -17.40
C ALA A 60 2.29 0.11 -16.72
N LEU A 61 2.24 0.32 -15.41
CA LEU A 61 0.99 0.58 -14.70
C LEU A 61 0.36 1.91 -15.14
N ALA A 62 1.16 2.99 -15.28
CA ALA A 62 0.67 4.29 -15.73
C ALA A 62 0.06 4.24 -17.13
N ALA A 63 0.63 3.41 -18.02
CA ALA A 63 0.17 3.24 -19.39
C ALA A 63 -1.08 2.34 -19.52
N ASN A 64 -1.43 1.57 -18.46
CA ASN A 64 -2.53 0.61 -18.49
C ASN A 64 -3.62 0.96 -17.48
N PRO A 65 -4.73 1.61 -17.89
CA PRO A 65 -5.83 1.97 -17.00
C PRO A 65 -6.43 0.79 -16.23
N ASN A 66 -6.36 -0.42 -16.77
CA ASN A 66 -6.81 -1.67 -16.15
C ASN A 66 -5.67 -2.52 -15.62
N GLY A 67 -4.49 -1.92 -15.41
CA GLY A 67 -3.34 -2.60 -14.84
C GLY A 67 -3.48 -2.86 -13.34
N ILE A 68 -2.92 -3.98 -12.89
CA ILE A 68 -2.69 -4.30 -11.48
C ILE A 68 -1.27 -4.79 -11.29
N VAL A 69 -0.64 -4.34 -10.23
CA VAL A 69 0.65 -4.85 -9.73
C VAL A 69 0.37 -5.70 -8.51
N ILE A 70 0.88 -6.92 -8.49
CA ILE A 70 0.63 -7.91 -7.44
C ILE A 70 1.94 -8.35 -6.77
N GLY A 71 1.86 -8.83 -5.54
CA GLY A 71 3.02 -9.43 -4.88
C GLY A 71 3.33 -10.83 -5.39
N GLU A 72 4.60 -11.23 -5.30
CA GLU A 72 5.07 -12.56 -5.75
C GLU A 72 4.38 -13.69 -4.96
N GLY A 73 4.08 -13.48 -3.68
CA GLY A 73 3.33 -14.44 -2.85
C GLY A 73 1.94 -14.72 -3.42
N LEU A 74 1.20 -13.67 -3.77
CA LEU A 74 -0.11 -13.79 -4.41
C LEU A 74 -0.01 -14.44 -5.79
N ALA A 75 0.99 -14.05 -6.58
CA ALA A 75 1.22 -14.62 -7.91
C ALA A 75 1.44 -16.14 -7.83
N LYS A 76 2.27 -16.62 -6.90
CA LYS A 76 2.51 -18.05 -6.66
C LYS A 76 1.27 -18.78 -6.17
N LYS A 77 0.57 -18.20 -5.19
CA LYS A 77 -0.65 -18.77 -4.59
C LYS A 77 -1.75 -19.03 -5.63
N PHE A 78 -1.90 -18.14 -6.59
CA PHE A 78 -2.94 -18.20 -7.63
C PHE A 78 -2.47 -18.75 -8.98
N GLY A 79 -1.17 -18.91 -9.18
CA GLY A 79 -0.62 -19.24 -10.49
C GLY A 79 -0.73 -18.10 -11.50
N LEU A 80 -0.62 -16.85 -11.01
CA LEU A 80 -0.67 -15.66 -11.85
C LEU A 80 0.71 -15.33 -12.42
N SER A 81 0.72 -14.78 -13.61
CA SER A 81 1.92 -14.28 -14.28
C SER A 81 1.63 -12.94 -14.94
N MET A 82 2.66 -12.32 -15.50
CA MET A 82 2.49 -11.12 -16.32
C MET A 82 1.46 -11.37 -17.41
N GLY A 83 0.52 -10.44 -17.55
CA GLY A 83 -0.57 -10.55 -18.52
C GLY A 83 -1.80 -11.34 -18.07
N SER A 84 -1.74 -12.06 -16.94
CA SER A 84 -2.93 -12.71 -16.36
C SER A 84 -4.04 -11.70 -16.10
N VAL A 85 -5.28 -12.13 -16.31
CA VAL A 85 -6.48 -11.30 -16.14
C VAL A 85 -7.25 -11.78 -14.92
N VAL A 86 -7.53 -10.87 -13.98
CA VAL A 86 -8.26 -11.14 -12.74
C VAL A 86 -9.47 -10.23 -12.64
N ASN A 87 -10.52 -10.66 -11.95
CA ASN A 87 -11.65 -9.81 -11.60
C ASN A 87 -11.48 -9.33 -10.16
N ALA A 88 -11.60 -8.02 -9.95
CA ALA A 88 -11.60 -7.39 -8.64
C ALA A 88 -13.02 -6.95 -8.28
N ALA A 89 -13.54 -7.46 -7.18
CA ALA A 89 -14.86 -7.11 -6.68
C ALA A 89 -14.73 -6.28 -5.39
N SER A 90 -15.42 -5.14 -5.33
CA SER A 90 -15.52 -4.32 -4.12
C SER A 90 -16.61 -4.84 -3.17
N PRO A 91 -16.58 -4.47 -1.89
CA PRO A 91 -17.67 -4.78 -0.94
C PRO A 91 -19.03 -4.21 -1.38
N GLY A 92 -19.04 -3.14 -2.18
CA GLY A 92 -20.26 -2.54 -2.77
C GLY A 92 -20.83 -3.30 -3.97
N GLY A 93 -20.17 -4.37 -4.42
CA GLY A 93 -20.63 -5.19 -5.54
C GLY A 93 -20.10 -4.74 -6.91
N GLU A 94 -19.36 -3.64 -6.99
CA GLU A 94 -18.69 -3.23 -8.23
C GLU A 94 -17.59 -4.24 -8.60
N VAL A 95 -17.55 -4.63 -9.88
CA VAL A 95 -16.54 -5.55 -10.40
C VAL A 95 -15.75 -4.89 -11.53
N ARG A 96 -14.44 -5.05 -11.52
CA ARG A 96 -13.56 -4.59 -12.60
C ARG A 96 -12.58 -5.69 -12.99
N THR A 97 -12.39 -5.84 -14.27
CA THR A 97 -11.37 -6.73 -14.83
C THR A 97 -10.05 -6.00 -14.89
N LEU A 98 -9.02 -6.60 -14.31
CA LEU A 98 -7.66 -6.04 -14.23
C LEU A 98 -6.65 -7.02 -14.84
N LYS A 99 -5.60 -6.47 -15.45
CA LYS A 99 -4.52 -7.23 -16.08
C LYS A 99 -3.22 -7.04 -15.28
N VAL A 100 -2.54 -8.13 -14.93
CA VAL A 100 -1.25 -8.09 -14.24
C VAL A 100 -0.19 -7.46 -15.15
N VAL A 101 0.33 -6.30 -14.74
CA VAL A 101 1.35 -5.51 -15.45
C VAL A 101 2.65 -5.36 -14.65
N GLY A 102 2.69 -5.92 -13.44
CA GLY A 102 3.88 -5.94 -12.61
C GLY A 102 3.75 -6.92 -11.47
N ILE A 103 4.89 -7.44 -11.03
CA ILE A 103 5.02 -8.33 -9.86
C ILE A 103 6.14 -7.77 -8.99
N PHE A 104 5.88 -7.62 -7.69
CA PHE A 104 6.86 -7.15 -6.71
C PHE A 104 7.18 -8.21 -5.66
N ARG A 105 8.33 -8.05 -5.02
CA ARG A 105 8.78 -8.86 -3.89
C ARG A 105 9.46 -8.00 -2.85
N THR A 106 8.87 -7.94 -1.66
CA THR A 106 9.46 -7.20 -0.51
C THR A 106 10.28 -8.09 0.41
N GLY A 107 10.05 -9.40 0.37
CA GLY A 107 10.59 -10.37 1.31
C GLY A 107 9.72 -10.57 2.56
N ASN A 108 8.64 -9.81 2.71
CA ASN A 108 7.61 -10.03 3.73
C ASN A 108 6.47 -10.85 3.10
N ALA A 109 6.35 -12.12 3.46
CA ALA A 109 5.38 -13.03 2.87
C ALA A 109 3.94 -12.52 2.98
N SER A 110 3.54 -12.02 4.14
CA SER A 110 2.18 -11.48 4.34
C SER A 110 1.91 -10.26 3.48
N TYR A 111 2.88 -9.36 3.32
CA TYR A 111 2.77 -8.21 2.45
C TYR A 111 2.67 -8.64 0.98
N ASP A 112 3.55 -9.54 0.56
CA ASP A 112 3.62 -10.04 -0.82
C ASP A 112 2.41 -10.89 -1.23
N GLU A 113 1.62 -11.39 -0.26
CA GLU A 113 0.36 -12.10 -0.50
C GLU A 113 -0.87 -11.19 -0.52
N ASN A 114 -0.87 -10.10 0.27
CA ASN A 114 -2.08 -9.35 0.54
C ASN A 114 -2.11 -7.95 -0.08
N GLN A 115 -0.97 -7.38 -0.50
CA GLN A 115 -0.94 -6.04 -1.07
C GLN A 115 -0.95 -6.07 -2.59
N THR A 116 -1.75 -5.19 -3.18
CA THR A 116 -1.84 -5.00 -4.63
C THR A 116 -1.95 -3.51 -4.95
N PHE A 117 -1.56 -3.11 -6.17
CA PHE A 117 -1.56 -1.71 -6.59
C PHE A 117 -2.23 -1.56 -7.96
N ALA A 118 -3.03 -0.51 -8.10
CA ALA A 118 -3.65 -0.10 -9.37
C ALA A 118 -3.68 1.43 -9.45
N LEU A 119 -4.08 1.97 -10.59
CA LEU A 119 -4.21 3.43 -10.72
C LEU A 119 -5.29 3.98 -9.78
N LEU A 120 -4.99 5.12 -9.14
CA LEU A 120 -5.88 5.77 -8.19
C LEU A 120 -7.31 5.95 -8.74
N LYS A 121 -7.45 6.47 -9.95
CA LYS A 121 -8.75 6.67 -10.60
C LYS A 121 -9.53 5.35 -10.79
N ARG A 122 -8.83 4.25 -11.08
CA ARG A 122 -9.46 2.93 -11.21
C ARG A 122 -9.99 2.43 -9.88
N VAL A 123 -9.20 2.57 -8.82
CA VAL A 123 -9.59 2.15 -7.46
C VAL A 123 -10.72 3.03 -6.92
N GLN A 124 -10.69 4.33 -7.19
CA GLN A 124 -11.79 5.25 -6.85
C GLN A 124 -13.11 4.81 -7.46
N GLY A 125 -13.10 4.45 -8.75
CA GLY A 125 -14.30 3.95 -9.45
C GLY A 125 -14.76 2.58 -8.92
N LEU A 126 -13.83 1.68 -8.59
CA LEU A 126 -14.18 0.36 -8.05
C LEU A 126 -14.76 0.44 -6.64
N LEU A 127 -14.27 1.34 -5.79
CA LEU A 127 -14.71 1.51 -4.40
C LEU A 127 -15.85 2.52 -4.25
N ASP A 128 -16.36 3.09 -5.33
CA ASP A 128 -17.35 4.19 -5.33
C ASP A 128 -16.93 5.36 -4.41
N ARG A 129 -15.68 5.80 -4.57
CA ARG A 129 -15.07 6.88 -3.78
C ARG A 129 -14.39 7.91 -4.68
N SER A 130 -15.17 8.47 -5.61
CA SER A 130 -14.68 9.49 -6.55
C SER A 130 -14.01 10.66 -5.81
N ASP A 131 -12.82 11.03 -6.29
CA ASP A 131 -11.99 12.14 -5.80
C ASP A 131 -11.61 12.07 -4.30
N ARG A 132 -11.71 10.89 -3.68
CA ARG A 132 -11.31 10.65 -2.29
C ARG A 132 -10.03 9.82 -2.22
N VAL A 133 -9.26 10.10 -1.16
CA VAL A 133 -8.12 9.31 -0.70
C VAL A 133 -8.24 9.13 0.80
N ASN A 134 -7.71 8.06 1.34
CA ASN A 134 -7.75 7.77 2.77
C ASN A 134 -6.36 7.65 3.41
N ARG A 135 -5.30 7.82 2.61
CA ARG A 135 -3.92 7.80 3.10
C ARG A 135 -3.06 8.77 2.30
N PHE A 136 -2.07 9.35 2.96
CA PHE A 136 -0.91 10.00 2.35
C PHE A 136 0.35 9.27 2.80
N ILE A 137 1.20 8.90 1.84
CA ILE A 137 2.57 8.45 2.14
C ILE A 137 3.45 9.68 2.04
N VAL A 138 4.24 9.95 3.08
CA VAL A 138 5.09 11.13 3.17
C VAL A 138 6.54 10.69 3.34
N GLN A 139 7.41 11.18 2.48
CA GLN A 139 8.85 11.03 2.56
C GLN A 139 9.47 12.35 3.00
N LEU A 140 10.36 12.28 3.98
CA LEU A 140 11.15 13.42 4.46
C LEU A 140 12.60 13.28 4.01
N ASP A 141 13.24 14.43 3.73
CA ASP A 141 14.68 14.47 3.47
C ASP A 141 15.48 14.17 4.76
N ASP A 142 14.98 14.61 5.93
CA ASP A 142 15.50 14.22 7.24
C ASP A 142 14.56 13.22 7.95
N PRO A 143 14.91 11.92 8.00
CA PRO A 143 14.08 10.90 8.67
C PRO A 143 13.90 11.12 10.17
N TYR A 144 14.85 11.79 10.83
CA TYR A 144 14.78 12.02 12.28
C TYR A 144 13.73 13.07 12.67
N ALA A 145 13.38 13.99 11.76
CA ALA A 145 12.32 14.95 11.94
C ALA A 145 10.90 14.35 11.81
N ALA A 146 10.77 13.06 11.50
CA ALA A 146 9.48 12.46 11.16
C ALA A 146 8.44 12.57 12.26
N ARG A 147 8.83 12.48 13.56
CA ARG A 147 7.92 12.62 14.69
C ARG A 147 7.36 14.04 14.80
N ASP A 148 8.20 15.05 14.68
CA ASP A 148 7.80 16.46 14.78
C ASP A 148 6.91 16.86 13.60
N VAL A 149 7.28 16.43 12.40
CA VAL A 149 6.51 16.66 11.18
C VAL A 149 5.17 15.94 11.24
N ALA A 150 5.11 14.71 11.73
CA ALA A 150 3.85 13.99 11.94
C ALA A 150 2.91 14.77 12.85
N ALA A 151 3.41 15.32 13.98
CA ALA A 151 2.63 16.13 14.89
C ALA A 151 2.11 17.44 14.27
N VAL A 152 2.89 18.06 13.38
CA VAL A 152 2.46 19.25 12.62
C VAL A 152 1.35 18.89 11.63
N ILE A 153 1.54 17.82 10.84
CA ILE A 153 0.55 17.33 9.87
C ILE A 153 -0.76 16.99 10.59
N GLU A 154 -0.69 16.26 11.70
CA GLU A 154 -1.86 15.83 12.46
C GLU A 154 -2.68 17.01 12.95
N ARG A 155 -2.04 18.03 13.51
CA ARG A 155 -2.71 19.27 13.98
C ARG A 155 -3.38 20.06 12.85
N GLN A 156 -2.75 20.14 11.68
CA GLN A 156 -3.22 20.99 10.59
C GLN A 156 -4.20 20.24 9.65
N VAL A 157 -4.03 18.95 9.48
CA VAL A 157 -4.82 18.15 8.55
C VAL A 157 -5.98 17.43 9.25
N GLY A 158 -5.87 17.24 10.58
CA GLY A 158 -6.89 16.58 11.41
C GLY A 158 -6.99 15.06 11.16
N TYR A 159 -5.93 14.46 10.62
CA TYR A 159 -5.80 13.00 10.47
C TYR A 159 -4.61 12.49 11.26
N LYS A 160 -4.72 11.26 11.78
CA LYS A 160 -3.59 10.62 12.45
C LYS A 160 -2.40 10.53 11.50
N ALA A 161 -1.25 11.04 11.94
CA ALA A 161 0.01 10.93 11.25
C ALA A 161 0.94 10.05 12.09
N VAL A 162 1.38 8.93 11.52
CA VAL A 162 2.23 7.93 12.20
C VAL A 162 3.64 8.06 11.63
N SER A 163 4.62 8.33 12.51
CA SER A 163 6.03 8.33 12.14
C SER A 163 6.58 6.90 12.08
N TRP A 164 7.70 6.71 11.37
CA TRP A 164 8.37 5.41 11.34
C TRP A 164 8.90 5.01 12.72
N GLN A 165 9.27 5.98 13.58
CA GLN A 165 9.70 5.72 14.96
C GLN A 165 8.53 5.15 15.78
N GLU A 166 7.33 5.75 15.69
CA GLU A 166 6.13 5.26 16.38
C GLU A 166 5.77 3.84 15.92
N SER A 167 5.82 3.59 14.61
CA SER A 167 5.60 2.25 14.06
C SER A 167 6.63 1.23 14.53
N ALA A 168 7.89 1.62 14.68
CA ALA A 168 8.95 0.76 15.18
C ALA A 168 8.80 0.48 16.68
N GLU A 169 8.42 1.48 17.49
CA GLU A 169 8.13 1.32 18.91
C GLU A 169 6.99 0.35 19.17
N ASP A 170 5.92 0.43 18.39
CA ASP A 170 4.78 -0.50 18.45
C ASP A 170 5.22 -1.95 18.17
N LEU A 171 6.04 -2.15 17.14
CA LEU A 171 6.60 -3.47 16.82
C LEU A 171 7.53 -3.99 17.95
N MET A 172 8.38 -3.13 18.48
CA MET A 172 9.29 -3.49 19.56
C MET A 172 8.53 -3.83 20.85
N SER A 173 7.46 -3.11 21.17
CA SER A 173 6.63 -3.42 22.34
C SER A 173 5.96 -4.79 22.24
N VAL A 174 5.45 -5.16 21.06
CA VAL A 174 4.88 -6.49 20.81
C VAL A 174 5.94 -7.60 20.95
N LEU A 175 7.16 -7.38 20.48
CA LEU A 175 8.27 -8.34 20.62
C LEU A 175 8.70 -8.51 22.07
N LEU A 176 8.76 -7.43 22.85
CA LEU A 176 9.10 -7.47 24.28
C LEU A 176 8.06 -8.25 25.08
N VAL A 177 6.77 -8.01 24.87
CA VAL A 177 5.69 -8.75 25.52
C VAL A 177 5.76 -10.24 25.18
N ARG A 178 5.98 -10.59 23.92
CA ARG A 178 6.16 -11.99 23.51
C ARG A 178 7.33 -12.67 24.21
N ASN A 179 8.48 -12.00 24.31
CA ASN A 179 9.65 -12.54 24.98
C ASN A 179 9.41 -12.73 26.49
N LEU A 180 8.71 -11.79 27.13
CA LEU A 180 8.38 -11.89 28.56
C LEU A 180 7.49 -13.09 28.86
N ILE A 181 6.50 -13.35 27.99
CA ILE A 181 5.63 -14.54 28.12
C ILE A 181 6.45 -15.83 27.92
N MET A 182 7.35 -15.87 26.94
CA MET A 182 8.22 -17.03 26.72
C MET A 182 9.11 -17.35 27.93
N TYR A 183 9.71 -16.33 28.55
CA TYR A 183 10.54 -16.52 29.74
C TYR A 183 9.73 -16.99 30.96
N SER A 184 8.49 -16.54 31.11
CA SER A 184 7.63 -16.98 32.23
C SER A 184 7.18 -18.44 32.09
N VAL A 185 7.02 -18.95 30.87
CA VAL A 185 6.63 -20.35 30.60
C VAL A 185 7.82 -21.32 30.78
N VAL A 186 9.04 -20.87 30.48
CA VAL A 186 10.26 -21.71 30.63
C VAL A 186 10.73 -21.79 32.08
N SER A 187 10.30 -20.86 32.96
CA SER A 187 10.68 -20.82 34.38
C SER A 187 9.70 -21.54 35.32
N ALA A 188 8.65 -22.17 34.80
CA ALA A 188 7.66 -22.96 35.52
C ALA A 188 7.84 -24.46 35.23
#